data_6b5f3e051c352f6e950248d2074bb601
#
_entry.id   6b5f3e051c352f6e950248d2074bb601
#
_cell.length_a   1.000
_cell.length_b   1.000
_cell.length_c   1.000
_cell.angle_alpha   90.00
_cell.angle_beta   90.00
_cell.angle_gamma   90.00
#
_symmetry.space_group_name_H-M   'P 1'
#
loop_
_entity.id
_entity.type
_entity.pdbx_description
1 polymer ?
#
loop_
_entity_poly.entity_id
_entity_poly.type
_entity_poly.pdbx_seq_one_letter_code
_entity_poly.pdbx_strand_id
1 'polypeptide(L)'
;MIAIGMLAETFLKLVEKATTDLDVERLRSDVRALAEKHPEATTREKGERLVKTAARRAAVLGGIAGLPPGWTALATAAPELTALLILQSRLIVSIHLLYGAPMEPKERALEVLAGLASGAGINVGRRLTTRAAEEIASRLLARFVGREVSHLVPVLGAAAGAALNYGAVRAVGRAALRRVERLYGPPELPGTGLILDAKGKVS
;
A
#
# COMPACT_ATOMS: atom_id res chain seq x y z
N MET A 1 -16.11 -20.28 -10.64
CA MET A 1 -15.63 -19.06 -11.35
C MET A 1 -16.45 -17.81 -11.02
N ILE A 2 -17.77 -17.87 -10.89
CA ILE A 2 -18.65 -16.70 -10.59
C ILE A 2 -18.29 -16.04 -9.23
N ALA A 3 -18.03 -16.80 -8.19
CA ALA A 3 -17.71 -16.28 -6.85
C ALA A 3 -16.41 -15.46 -6.80
N ILE A 4 -15.37 -15.86 -7.54
CA ILE A 4 -14.10 -15.12 -7.57
C ILE A 4 -14.25 -13.78 -8.28
N GLY A 5 -15.07 -13.72 -9.34
CA GLY A 5 -15.37 -12.47 -10.05
C GLY A 5 -16.08 -11.45 -9.16
N MET A 6 -17.10 -11.87 -8.41
CA MET A 6 -17.82 -11.01 -7.45
C MET A 6 -16.90 -10.50 -6.33
N LEU A 7 -16.01 -11.36 -5.82
CA LEU A 7 -15.03 -10.97 -4.80
C LEU A 7 -14.00 -9.99 -5.35
N ALA A 8 -13.56 -10.16 -6.61
CA ALA A 8 -12.64 -9.25 -7.27
C ALA A 8 -13.26 -7.86 -7.46
N GLU A 9 -14.52 -7.80 -7.88
CA GLU A 9 -15.25 -6.53 -8.01
C GLU A 9 -15.40 -5.84 -6.63
N THR A 10 -15.78 -6.59 -5.61
CA THR A 10 -15.89 -6.06 -4.24
C THR A 10 -14.55 -5.53 -3.74
N PHE A 11 -13.45 -6.24 -4.01
CA PHE A 11 -12.11 -5.80 -3.64
C PHE A 11 -11.70 -4.52 -4.38
N LEU A 12 -12.01 -4.41 -5.68
CA LEU A 12 -11.75 -3.19 -6.45
C LEU A 12 -12.52 -1.99 -5.90
N LYS A 13 -13.80 -2.17 -5.54
CA LYS A 13 -14.61 -1.12 -4.88
C LYS A 13 -14.00 -0.71 -3.52
N LEU A 14 -13.44 -1.64 -2.76
CA LEU A 14 -12.73 -1.32 -1.52
C LEU A 14 -11.45 -0.54 -1.76
N VAL A 15 -10.67 -0.90 -2.80
CA VAL A 15 -9.48 -0.15 -3.21
C VAL A 15 -9.84 1.27 -3.64
N GLU A 16 -10.87 1.40 -4.47
CA GLU A 16 -11.39 2.69 -4.94
C GLU A 16 -11.83 3.55 -3.75
N LYS A 17 -12.65 3.02 -2.85
CA LYS A 17 -13.08 3.72 -1.65
C LYS A 17 -11.89 4.13 -0.77
N ALA A 18 -10.96 3.21 -0.49
CA ALA A 18 -9.78 3.49 0.32
C ALA A 18 -8.87 4.58 -0.28
N THR A 19 -8.92 4.80 -1.59
CA THR A 19 -8.15 5.84 -2.28
C THR A 19 -8.90 7.15 -2.45
N THR A 20 -10.23 7.10 -2.58
CA THR A 20 -11.09 8.30 -2.68
C THR A 20 -11.17 9.03 -1.35
N ASP A 21 -11.26 8.28 -0.24
CA ASP A 21 -11.38 8.83 1.12
C ASP A 21 -10.03 9.34 1.68
N LEU A 22 -8.94 9.32 0.88
CA LEU A 22 -7.64 9.80 1.32
C LEU A 22 -7.60 11.33 1.36
N ASP A 23 -7.25 11.88 2.51
CA ASP A 23 -6.85 13.28 2.66
C ASP A 23 -5.43 13.48 2.09
N VAL A 24 -5.38 13.78 0.79
CA VAL A 24 -4.11 13.93 0.05
C VAL A 24 -3.33 15.16 0.50
N GLU A 25 -4.02 16.23 0.91
CA GLU A 25 -3.34 17.43 1.40
C GLU A 25 -2.64 17.17 2.73
N ARG A 26 -3.26 16.39 3.60
CA ARG A 26 -2.60 15.93 4.82
C ARG A 26 -1.41 15.04 4.53
N LEU A 27 -1.52 14.11 3.57
CA LEU A 27 -0.39 13.27 3.16
C LEU A 27 0.75 14.11 2.58
N ARG A 28 0.45 15.15 1.82
CA ARG A 28 1.43 16.10 1.29
C ARG A 28 2.14 16.85 2.41
N SER A 29 1.39 17.31 3.41
CA SER A 29 1.96 17.96 4.60
C SER A 29 2.87 17.01 5.38
N ASP A 30 2.44 15.76 5.59
CA ASP A 30 3.23 14.72 6.28
C ASP A 30 4.55 14.42 5.54
N VAL A 31 4.50 14.33 4.21
CA VAL A 31 5.69 14.12 3.36
C VAL A 31 6.64 15.31 3.42
N ARG A 32 6.12 16.55 3.40
CA ARG A 32 6.91 17.76 3.53
C ARG A 32 7.60 17.80 4.89
N ALA A 33 6.88 17.58 5.98
CA ALA A 33 7.44 17.53 7.32
C ALA A 33 8.53 16.46 7.47
N LEU A 34 8.37 15.30 6.79
CA LEU A 34 9.43 14.28 6.74
C LEU A 34 10.67 14.78 6.00
N ALA A 35 10.49 15.50 4.88
CA ALA A 35 11.59 16.05 4.09
C ALA A 35 12.35 17.12 4.87
N GLU A 36 11.66 18.00 5.56
CA GLU A 36 12.24 19.04 6.43
C GLU A 36 12.99 18.45 7.63
N LYS A 37 12.45 17.37 8.21
CA LYS A 37 13.10 16.70 9.34
C LYS A 37 14.40 15.96 8.96
N HIS A 38 14.56 15.61 7.70
CA HIS A 38 15.70 14.84 7.20
C HIS A 38 16.25 15.47 5.92
N PRO A 39 16.78 16.69 5.97
CA PRO A 39 17.20 17.44 4.78
C PRO A 39 18.35 16.75 4.03
N GLU A 40 19.30 16.14 4.74
CA GLU A 40 20.43 15.39 4.12
C GLU A 40 20.04 14.03 3.56
N ALA A 41 18.88 13.48 3.91
CA ALA A 41 18.49 12.15 3.41
C ALA A 41 18.06 12.24 1.95
N THR A 42 18.47 11.27 1.16
CA THR A 42 17.99 11.12 -0.23
C THR A 42 16.48 10.86 -0.26
N THR A 43 15.84 11.12 -1.40
CA THR A 43 14.42 10.83 -1.59
C THR A 43 14.12 9.34 -1.33
N ARG A 44 15.02 8.45 -1.76
CA ARG A 44 14.90 7.01 -1.48
C ARG A 44 14.96 6.69 0.01
N GLU A 45 15.88 7.26 0.75
CA GLU A 45 15.97 7.06 2.20
C GLU A 45 14.75 7.58 2.95
N LYS A 46 14.21 8.73 2.53
CA LYS A 46 12.93 9.26 3.03
C LYS A 46 11.78 8.28 2.74
N GLY A 47 11.75 7.71 1.53
CA GLY A 47 10.80 6.66 1.15
C GLY A 47 10.92 5.40 2.00
N GLU A 48 12.13 4.91 2.27
CA GLU A 48 12.36 3.75 3.16
C GLU A 48 11.89 4.04 4.62
N ARG A 49 11.98 5.30 5.08
CA ARG A 49 11.43 5.72 6.39
C ARG A 49 9.91 5.67 6.41
N LEU A 50 9.23 6.11 5.33
CA LEU A 50 7.78 5.94 5.15
C LEU A 50 7.39 4.47 5.23
N VAL A 51 8.09 3.62 4.47
CA VAL A 51 7.85 2.16 4.47
C VAL A 51 8.02 1.56 5.86
N LYS A 52 9.11 1.89 6.56
CA LYS A 52 9.38 1.39 7.92
C LYS A 52 8.30 1.82 8.91
N THR A 53 7.86 3.07 8.83
CA THR A 53 6.81 3.62 9.70
C THR A 53 5.47 2.94 9.45
N ALA A 54 5.07 2.79 8.18
CA ALA A 54 3.84 2.10 7.81
C ALA A 54 3.87 0.62 8.22
N ALA A 55 4.99 -0.08 8.00
CA ALA A 55 5.15 -1.48 8.40
C ALA A 55 5.02 -1.68 9.93
N ARG A 56 5.56 -0.75 10.73
CA ARG A 56 5.39 -0.79 12.19
C ARG A 56 3.93 -0.60 12.61
N ARG A 57 3.19 0.31 11.96
CA ARG A 57 1.76 0.50 12.21
C ARG A 57 0.96 -0.76 11.83
N ALA A 58 1.31 -1.39 10.72
CA ALA A 58 0.70 -2.64 10.30
C ALA A 58 0.94 -3.80 11.28
N ALA A 59 2.14 -3.87 11.88
CA ALA A 59 2.45 -4.85 12.91
C ALA A 59 1.53 -4.70 14.13
N VAL A 60 1.25 -3.47 14.56
CA VAL A 60 0.31 -3.21 15.67
C VAL A 60 -1.09 -3.69 15.31
N LEU A 61 -1.58 -3.40 14.11
CA LEU A 61 -2.89 -3.88 13.63
C LEU A 61 -2.96 -5.41 13.65
N GLY A 62 -1.96 -6.10 13.11
CA GLY A 62 -1.92 -7.57 13.08
C GLY A 62 -1.76 -8.21 14.46
N GLY A 63 -1.13 -7.51 15.40
CA GLY A 63 -1.00 -7.96 16.79
C GLY A 63 -2.33 -7.94 17.54
N ILE A 64 -3.21 -7.00 17.24
CA ILE A 64 -4.54 -6.88 17.86
C ILE A 64 -5.49 -7.95 17.31
N ALA A 65 -5.46 -8.22 16.03
CA ALA A 65 -6.37 -9.16 15.37
C ALA A 65 -6.02 -10.63 15.59
N GLY A 66 -4.78 -10.94 15.97
CA GLY A 66 -4.35 -12.31 16.30
C GLY A 66 -4.95 -12.89 17.58
N LEU A 67 -5.90 -12.21 18.22
CA LEU A 67 -6.39 -12.58 19.54
C LEU A 67 -7.61 -13.53 19.61
N PRO A 68 -8.58 -13.64 18.67
CA PRO A 68 -9.66 -14.59 18.82
C PRO A 68 -9.47 -15.87 17.99
N PRO A 69 -9.58 -17.06 18.57
CA PRO A 69 -9.69 -18.30 17.81
C PRO A 69 -11.13 -18.49 17.29
N GLY A 70 -11.24 -18.93 16.04
CA GLY A 70 -12.49 -19.44 15.51
C GLY A 70 -13.19 -18.56 14.46
N TRP A 71 -14.42 -18.95 14.11
CA TRP A 71 -15.26 -18.33 13.07
C TRP A 71 -15.60 -16.85 13.30
N THR A 72 -15.43 -16.33 14.52
CA THR A 72 -15.47 -14.89 14.83
C THR A 72 -14.34 -14.12 14.10
N ALA A 73 -13.24 -14.78 13.71
CA ALA A 73 -12.17 -14.16 12.93
C ALA A 73 -12.66 -13.67 11.55
N LEU A 74 -13.63 -14.33 10.93
CA LEU A 74 -14.21 -13.89 9.65
C LEU A 74 -15.02 -12.60 9.79
N ALA A 75 -15.72 -12.41 10.90
CA ALA A 75 -16.48 -11.18 11.15
C ALA A 75 -15.58 -10.00 11.53
N THR A 76 -14.40 -10.26 12.12
CA THR A 76 -13.41 -9.23 12.50
C THR A 76 -12.37 -8.98 11.43
N ALA A 77 -12.17 -9.88 10.48
CA ALA A 77 -11.19 -9.76 9.40
C ALA A 77 -11.52 -8.60 8.42
N ALA A 78 -12.79 -8.31 8.19
CA ALA A 78 -13.18 -7.25 7.25
C ALA A 78 -12.73 -5.85 7.68
N PRO A 79 -12.90 -5.41 8.94
CA PRO A 79 -12.38 -4.12 9.41
C PRO A 79 -10.85 -4.04 9.37
N GLU A 80 -10.16 -5.13 9.74
CA GLU A 80 -8.70 -5.18 9.72
C GLU A 80 -8.14 -5.11 8.30
N LEU A 81 -8.70 -5.88 7.38
CA LEU A 81 -8.31 -5.82 5.96
C LEU A 81 -8.53 -4.43 5.39
N THR A 82 -9.64 -3.78 5.75
CA THR A 82 -9.91 -2.39 5.33
C THR A 82 -8.89 -1.43 5.90
N ALA A 83 -8.57 -1.53 7.20
CA ALA A 83 -7.57 -0.68 7.84
C ALA A 83 -6.17 -0.89 7.22
N LEU A 84 -5.80 -2.13 6.94
CA LEU A 84 -4.54 -2.48 6.29
C LEU A 84 -4.49 -1.95 4.85
N LEU A 85 -5.59 -2.03 4.10
CA LEU A 85 -5.71 -1.50 2.75
C LEU A 85 -5.58 0.04 2.76
N ILE A 86 -6.25 0.74 3.67
CA ILE A 86 -6.13 2.19 3.84
C ILE A 86 -4.67 2.56 4.16
N LEU A 87 -4.02 1.84 5.08
CA LEU A 87 -2.63 2.08 5.45
C LEU A 87 -1.67 1.91 4.26
N GLN A 88 -1.87 0.88 3.45
CA GLN A 88 -1.07 0.63 2.25
C GLN A 88 -1.36 1.66 1.15
N SER A 89 -2.61 2.06 0.97
CA SER A 89 -2.99 3.12 0.03
C SER A 89 -2.32 4.45 0.40
N ARG A 90 -2.37 4.84 1.68
CA ARG A 90 -1.66 6.02 2.20
C ARG A 90 -0.16 5.94 1.92
N LEU A 91 0.47 4.80 2.17
CA LEU A 91 1.90 4.59 1.93
C LEU A 91 2.25 4.78 0.45
N ILE A 92 1.51 4.14 -0.46
CA ILE A 92 1.77 4.21 -1.90
C ILE A 92 1.61 5.65 -2.38
N VAL A 93 0.52 6.34 -2.00
CA VAL A 93 0.28 7.74 -2.38
C VAL A 93 1.36 8.65 -1.80
N SER A 94 1.77 8.46 -0.54
CA SER A 94 2.86 9.23 0.06
C SER A 94 4.20 9.05 -0.66
N ILE A 95 4.51 7.83 -1.12
CA ILE A 95 5.70 7.56 -1.93
C ILE A 95 5.63 8.33 -3.26
N HIS A 96 4.50 8.33 -3.95
CA HIS A 96 4.34 9.10 -5.18
C HIS A 96 4.48 10.61 -4.95
N LEU A 97 3.87 11.14 -3.88
CA LEU A 97 4.03 12.55 -3.50
C LEU A 97 5.50 12.90 -3.20
N LEU A 98 6.22 12.01 -2.52
CA LEU A 98 7.64 12.21 -2.19
C LEU A 98 8.52 12.29 -3.45
N TYR A 99 8.16 11.59 -4.52
CA TYR A 99 8.87 11.63 -5.81
C TYR A 99 8.33 12.71 -6.76
N GLY A 100 7.48 13.63 -6.27
CA GLY A 100 6.90 14.67 -7.12
C GLY A 100 5.99 14.14 -8.23
N ALA A 101 5.44 12.94 -8.06
CA ALA A 101 4.60 12.24 -9.02
C ALA A 101 3.13 12.25 -8.56
N PRO A 102 2.41 13.39 -8.66
CA PRO A 102 1.02 13.46 -8.27
C PRO A 102 0.18 12.53 -9.15
N MET A 103 -0.82 11.90 -8.53
CA MET A 103 -1.76 11.04 -9.22
C MET A 103 -3.13 11.72 -9.29
N GLU A 104 -3.73 11.69 -10.46
CA GLU A 104 -5.14 12.04 -10.61
C GLU A 104 -6.02 11.11 -9.75
N PRO A 105 -7.16 11.57 -9.22
CA PRO A 105 -8.03 10.73 -8.38
C PRO A 105 -8.40 9.39 -9.02
N LYS A 106 -8.64 9.38 -10.33
CA LYS A 106 -8.97 8.18 -11.10
C LYS A 106 -7.80 7.20 -11.25
N GLU A 107 -6.56 7.69 -11.19
CA GLU A 107 -5.35 6.87 -11.34
C GLU A 107 -4.91 6.25 -10.01
N ARG A 108 -5.28 6.87 -8.88
CA ARG A 108 -4.85 6.42 -7.54
C ARG A 108 -5.22 4.97 -7.26
N ALA A 109 -6.46 4.58 -7.56
CA ALA A 109 -6.92 3.22 -7.34
C ALA A 109 -6.10 2.20 -8.15
N LEU A 110 -5.80 2.51 -9.41
CA LEU A 110 -4.98 1.67 -10.28
C LEU A 110 -3.53 1.58 -9.79
N GLU A 111 -2.92 2.71 -9.38
CA GLU A 111 -1.54 2.71 -8.86
C GLU A 111 -1.44 2.01 -7.50
N VAL A 112 -2.44 2.15 -6.63
CA VAL A 112 -2.52 1.40 -5.38
C VAL A 112 -2.63 -0.10 -5.67
N LEU A 113 -3.51 -0.51 -6.58
CA LEU A 113 -3.65 -1.89 -6.99
C LEU A 113 -2.34 -2.44 -7.58
N ALA A 114 -1.64 -1.65 -8.41
CA ALA A 114 -0.35 -2.01 -8.96
C ALA A 114 0.73 -2.19 -7.88
N GLY A 115 0.74 -1.34 -6.87
CA GLY A 115 1.64 -1.43 -5.72
C GLY A 115 1.38 -2.69 -4.89
N LEU A 116 0.10 -2.97 -4.60
CA LEU A 116 -0.33 -4.19 -3.88
C LEU A 116 0.08 -5.45 -4.64
N ALA A 117 -0.22 -5.50 -5.94
CA ALA A 117 0.11 -6.61 -6.82
C ALA A 117 1.61 -6.86 -6.89
N SER A 118 2.39 -5.79 -7.08
CA SER A 118 3.86 -5.88 -7.12
C SER A 118 4.44 -6.33 -5.78
N GLY A 119 3.87 -5.88 -4.67
CA GLY A 119 4.22 -6.34 -3.31
C GLY A 119 3.91 -7.81 -3.08
N ALA A 120 2.85 -8.31 -3.69
CA ALA A 120 2.49 -9.73 -3.70
C ALA A 120 3.29 -10.55 -4.73
N GLY A 121 4.25 -9.95 -5.46
CA GLY A 121 5.06 -10.62 -6.48
C GLY A 121 4.31 -10.88 -7.79
N ILE A 122 3.24 -10.14 -8.07
CA ILE A 122 2.56 -10.15 -9.36
C ILE A 122 3.22 -9.10 -10.25
N ASN A 123 3.63 -9.50 -11.44
CA ASN A 123 4.23 -8.58 -12.40
C ASN A 123 3.14 -7.64 -12.97
N VAL A 124 3.37 -6.34 -12.86
CA VAL A 124 2.45 -5.31 -13.34
C VAL A 124 3.19 -4.43 -14.34
N GLY A 125 2.62 -4.29 -15.54
CA GLY A 125 3.14 -3.43 -16.58
C GLY A 125 3.20 -1.93 -16.19
N ARG A 126 3.77 -1.12 -17.06
CA ARG A 126 3.89 0.35 -16.81
C ARG A 126 2.54 1.03 -16.68
N ARG A 127 1.55 0.62 -17.48
CA ARG A 127 0.17 1.14 -17.42
C ARG A 127 -0.80 0.02 -17.07
N LEU A 128 -1.63 0.27 -16.09
CA LEU A 128 -2.71 -0.63 -15.71
C LEU A 128 -3.99 -0.16 -16.40
N THR A 129 -4.63 -1.06 -17.16
CA THR A 129 -5.96 -0.84 -17.73
C THR A 129 -7.02 -1.38 -16.76
N THR A 130 -8.26 -0.93 -16.87
CA THR A 130 -9.39 -1.42 -16.06
C THR A 130 -9.54 -2.94 -16.17
N ARG A 131 -9.41 -3.49 -17.38
CA ARG A 131 -9.48 -4.95 -17.61
C ARG A 131 -8.34 -5.71 -16.91
N ALA A 132 -7.11 -5.16 -16.95
CA ALA A 132 -5.98 -5.76 -16.24
C ALA A 132 -6.15 -5.63 -14.71
N ALA A 133 -6.85 -4.60 -14.22
CA ALA A 133 -7.15 -4.43 -12.81
C ALA A 133 -8.01 -5.56 -12.25
N GLU A 134 -9.04 -6.00 -12.98
CA GLU A 134 -9.90 -7.13 -12.58
C GLU A 134 -9.11 -8.44 -12.49
N GLU A 135 -8.25 -8.71 -13.47
CA GLU A 135 -7.40 -9.89 -13.45
C GLU A 135 -6.40 -9.86 -12.28
N ILE A 136 -5.80 -8.72 -12.01
CA ILE A 136 -4.88 -8.53 -10.89
C ILE A 136 -5.61 -8.68 -9.56
N ALA A 137 -6.81 -8.12 -9.40
CA ALA A 137 -7.62 -8.26 -8.22
C ALA A 137 -7.94 -9.74 -7.95
N SER A 138 -8.34 -10.48 -8.98
CA SER A 138 -8.60 -11.92 -8.89
C SER A 138 -7.36 -12.71 -8.47
N ARG A 139 -6.18 -12.40 -9.02
CA ARG A 139 -4.91 -13.04 -8.65
C ARG A 139 -4.48 -12.70 -7.23
N LEU A 140 -4.69 -11.45 -6.78
CA LEU A 140 -4.44 -11.05 -5.41
C LEU A 140 -5.32 -11.83 -4.44
N LEU A 141 -6.62 -11.88 -4.69
CA LEU A 141 -7.57 -12.62 -3.86
C LEU A 141 -7.22 -14.12 -3.80
N ALA A 142 -6.90 -14.74 -4.92
CA ALA A 142 -6.49 -16.15 -4.95
C ALA A 142 -5.27 -16.41 -4.07
N ARG A 143 -4.31 -15.46 -4.00
CA ARG A 143 -3.15 -15.56 -3.11
C ARG A 143 -3.50 -15.34 -1.64
N PHE A 144 -4.44 -14.45 -1.33
CA PHE A 144 -4.92 -14.26 0.03
C PHE A 144 -5.69 -15.48 0.54
N VAL A 145 -6.65 -15.98 -0.23
CA VAL A 145 -7.43 -17.18 0.12
C VAL A 145 -6.52 -18.41 0.26
N GLY A 146 -5.54 -18.59 -0.62
CA GLY A 146 -4.59 -19.71 -0.53
C GLY A 146 -3.69 -19.66 0.72
N ARG A 147 -3.47 -18.48 1.31
CA ARG A 147 -2.72 -18.32 2.58
C ARG A 147 -3.58 -18.63 3.80
N GLU A 148 -4.86 -18.27 3.78
CA GLU A 148 -5.80 -18.51 4.89
C GLU A 148 -5.92 -20.01 5.20
N VAL A 149 -5.87 -20.88 4.19
CA VAL A 149 -5.96 -22.34 4.37
C VAL A 149 -4.73 -22.93 5.10
N SER A 150 -3.58 -22.26 5.04
CA SER A 150 -2.36 -22.70 5.74
C SER A 150 -2.28 -22.26 7.21
N HIS A 151 -3.18 -21.40 7.68
CA HIS A 151 -3.22 -20.86 9.05
C HIS A 151 -4.13 -21.63 10.01
N LEU A 152 -4.48 -22.88 9.71
CA LEU A 152 -5.20 -23.78 10.64
C LEU A 152 -4.37 -24.20 11.88
N VAL A 153 -3.22 -23.53 12.13
CA VAL A 153 -2.44 -23.74 13.37
C VAL A 153 -2.72 -22.58 14.34
N PRO A 154 -3.55 -22.79 15.37
CA PRO A 154 -4.02 -21.72 16.26
C PRO A 154 -2.97 -21.16 17.23
N VAL A 155 -1.70 -21.56 17.12
CA VAL A 155 -0.71 -21.36 18.20
C VAL A 155 0.22 -20.15 17.99
N LEU A 156 0.19 -19.48 16.86
CA LEU A 156 1.14 -18.39 16.60
C LEU A 156 0.57 -16.97 16.79
N GLY A 157 -0.50 -16.81 17.51
CA GLY A 157 -1.05 -15.56 18.09
C GLY A 157 -0.62 -14.20 17.48
N ALA A 158 -0.74 -13.17 18.28
CA ALA A 158 -0.47 -11.77 17.96
C ALA A 158 0.92 -11.51 17.34
N ALA A 159 1.96 -12.24 17.73
CA ALA A 159 3.31 -12.05 17.21
C ALA A 159 3.46 -12.45 15.74
N ALA A 160 2.82 -13.53 15.33
CA ALA A 160 2.84 -13.96 13.92
C ALA A 160 2.01 -13.03 13.03
N GLY A 161 0.82 -12.61 13.49
CA GLY A 161 0.00 -11.62 12.79
C GLY A 161 0.74 -10.29 12.60
N ALA A 162 1.40 -9.80 13.65
CA ALA A 162 2.24 -8.62 13.58
C ALA A 162 3.40 -8.77 12.58
N ALA A 163 4.10 -9.90 12.59
CA ALA A 163 5.21 -10.17 11.67
C ALA A 163 4.74 -10.27 10.22
N LEU A 164 3.62 -10.92 9.97
CA LEU A 164 3.02 -11.06 8.63
C LEU A 164 2.60 -9.70 8.07
N ASN A 165 1.88 -8.89 8.84
CA ASN A 165 1.44 -7.56 8.42
C ASN A 165 2.64 -6.61 8.23
N TYR A 166 3.64 -6.66 9.10
CA TYR A 166 4.89 -5.93 8.92
C TYR A 166 5.57 -6.29 7.60
N GLY A 167 5.74 -7.60 7.34
CA GLY A 167 6.37 -8.11 6.12
C GLY A 167 5.60 -7.74 4.87
N ALA A 168 4.27 -7.88 4.89
CA ALA A 168 3.40 -7.55 3.76
C ALA A 168 3.48 -6.06 3.39
N VAL A 169 3.33 -5.15 4.37
CA VAL A 169 3.41 -3.70 4.12
C VAL A 169 4.80 -3.29 3.68
N ARG A 170 5.85 -3.90 4.23
CA ARG A 170 7.22 -3.65 3.79
C ARG A 170 7.45 -4.10 2.34
N ALA A 171 6.90 -5.24 1.93
CA ALA A 171 6.99 -5.73 0.56
C ALA A 171 6.27 -4.79 -0.41
N VAL A 172 5.05 -4.36 -0.09
CA VAL A 172 4.27 -3.39 -0.87
C VAL A 172 4.99 -2.06 -0.98
N GLY A 173 5.47 -1.49 0.12
CA GLY A 173 6.18 -0.22 0.12
C GLY A 173 7.46 -0.24 -0.71
N ARG A 174 8.27 -1.30 -0.61
CA ARG A 174 9.45 -1.47 -1.45
C ARG A 174 9.12 -1.68 -2.92
N ALA A 175 8.01 -2.36 -3.22
CA ALA A 175 7.55 -2.50 -4.59
C ALA A 175 7.09 -1.16 -5.17
N ALA A 176 6.39 -0.34 -4.37
CA ALA A 176 5.98 1.01 -4.76
C ALA A 176 7.19 1.92 -5.02
N LEU A 177 8.22 1.89 -4.15
CA LEU A 177 9.47 2.62 -4.38
C LEU A 177 10.12 2.22 -5.72
N ARG A 178 10.32 0.93 -5.95
CA ARG A 178 10.90 0.45 -7.22
C ARG A 178 10.03 0.81 -8.43
N ARG A 179 8.71 0.85 -8.27
CA ARG A 179 7.79 1.21 -9.34
C ARG A 179 7.89 2.69 -9.68
N VAL A 180 7.84 3.58 -8.68
CA VAL A 180 7.94 5.02 -8.89
C VAL A 180 9.29 5.40 -9.51
N GLU A 181 10.39 4.78 -9.04
CA GLU A 181 11.72 4.97 -9.62
C GLU A 181 11.80 4.54 -11.10
N ARG A 182 11.12 3.45 -11.47
CA ARG A 182 11.06 3.01 -12.88
C ARG A 182 10.22 3.92 -13.78
N LEU A 183 9.19 4.56 -13.20
CA LEU A 183 8.27 5.43 -13.96
C LEU A 183 8.83 6.85 -14.13
N TYR A 184 9.46 7.37 -13.09
CA TYR A 184 9.86 8.79 -12.98
C TYR A 184 11.37 8.99 -12.89
N GLY A 185 12.15 7.93 -12.88
CA GLY A 185 13.61 7.94 -12.75
C GLY A 185 14.12 7.78 -11.32
N PRO A 186 15.43 7.60 -11.14
CA PRO A 186 16.04 7.56 -9.82
C PRO A 186 15.88 8.92 -9.13
N PRO A 187 15.76 8.92 -7.78
CA PRO A 187 15.67 10.16 -7.02
C PRO A 187 16.91 11.00 -7.27
N GLU A 188 16.71 12.29 -7.51
CA GLU A 188 17.80 13.24 -7.66
C GLU A 188 18.61 13.35 -6.35
N LEU A 189 19.83 13.90 -6.49
CA LEU A 189 20.84 14.04 -5.42
C LEU A 189 20.27 14.75 -4.16
N PRO A 190 20.87 14.54 -2.97
CA PRO A 190 20.43 15.19 -1.74
C PRO A 190 20.35 16.72 -1.92
N GLY A 191 19.20 17.30 -1.58
CA GLY A 191 18.97 18.74 -1.68
C GLY A 191 18.10 19.22 -2.85
N THR A 192 17.86 18.39 -3.87
CA THR A 192 17.02 18.74 -5.03
C THR A 192 15.62 18.11 -5.01
N GLY A 193 15.12 17.77 -3.85
CA GLY A 193 13.74 17.27 -3.73
C GLY A 193 12.76 18.34 -4.22
N LEU A 194 12.31 18.22 -5.46
CA LEU A 194 11.27 19.01 -6.08
C LEU A 194 9.96 18.83 -5.31
N ILE A 195 9.75 19.63 -4.29
CA ILE A 195 8.44 19.75 -3.65
C ILE A 195 7.60 20.61 -4.58
N LEU A 196 6.75 19.98 -5.37
CA LEU A 196 5.78 20.69 -6.18
C LEU A 196 4.81 21.44 -5.26
N ASP A 197 4.60 22.72 -5.52
CA ASP A 197 3.55 23.52 -4.86
C ASP A 197 2.15 22.96 -5.20
N ALA A 198 1.11 23.49 -4.58
CA ALA A 198 -0.28 23.08 -4.80
C ALA A 198 -0.74 23.24 -6.27
N LYS A 199 0.06 23.89 -7.12
CA LYS A 199 -0.20 24.12 -8.54
C LYS A 199 0.71 23.31 -9.46
N GLY A 200 1.52 22.38 -8.92
CA GLY A 200 2.43 21.55 -9.71
C GLY A 200 3.68 22.28 -10.21
N LYS A 201 4.01 23.45 -9.67
CA LYS A 201 5.25 24.16 -9.99
C LYS A 201 6.36 23.80 -9.01
N VAL A 202 7.57 23.68 -9.55
CA VAL A 202 8.81 23.50 -8.83
C VAL A 202 9.15 24.80 -8.10
N SER A 203 9.30 24.75 -6.79
CA SER A 203 9.89 25.86 -6.01
C SER A 203 11.27 25.47 -5.53
#